data_3656ad3c9f83bf99a0d105c17680e93f
#
_entry.id   3656ad3c9f83bf99a0d105c17680e93f
#
_cell.length_a   1.000
_cell.length_b   1.000
_cell.length_c   1.000
_cell.angle_alpha   90.00
_cell.angle_beta   90.00
_cell.angle_gamma   90.00
#
_symmetry.space_group_name_H-M   'P 1'
#
loop_
_entity.id
_entity.type
_entity.pdbx_description
1 polymer ?
#
loop_
_entity_poly.entity_id
_entity_poly.type
_entity_poly.pdbx_seq_one_letter_code
_entity_poly.pdbx_strand_id
1 'polypeptide(L)'
;MRTSPPASAPLRPGPAQASSLHRQETRGLALGLLGVAIFALTLPMTRLAVGTPEAPLMSGLFIAMGRAAVAGVLSALLLIAQRAPLPRRADWGPLALTALGVVFGFPLLSSIAMRHVGAVHASVIVGALPLATAAVGALLHRQRPSGGFWACALLGAALVVGFALLRSGTAGLALHPADLMLLGAVLCAAVGYGYGARLSQHLRADTVICWALVISLPATLPLGLLSWPAAPVPASAWAAFGYVAVFSMWLGFFAWYRGLALGGTVRVSQVQLVQPFLGMLFAVPLLGERLDAVSLGFGLAVMATVLAGRRMPVRGKP
;
A
#
# COMPACT_ATOMS: atom_id res chain seq x y z
N MET A 1 -3.53 -55.51 21.33
CA MET A 1 -3.26 -54.09 21.62
C MET A 1 -1.95 -53.72 20.97
N ARG A 2 -1.98 -53.00 19.84
CA ARG A 2 -0.77 -52.43 19.20
C ARG A 2 -0.62 -51.00 19.69
N THR A 3 0.38 -50.72 20.49
CA THR A 3 0.74 -49.38 20.94
C THR A 3 1.36 -48.62 19.77
N SER A 4 0.72 -47.53 19.32
CA SER A 4 1.27 -46.63 18.34
C SER A 4 2.53 -45.94 18.93
N PRO A 5 3.60 -45.75 18.15
CA PRO A 5 4.78 -45.04 18.64
C PRO A 5 4.47 -43.58 18.90
N PRO A 6 5.10 -42.92 19.90
CA PRO A 6 4.86 -41.52 20.20
C PRO A 6 5.33 -40.65 19.02
N ALA A 7 4.51 -39.65 18.68
CA ALA A 7 4.83 -38.65 17.67
C ALA A 7 6.17 -37.96 18.00
N SER A 8 7.14 -38.05 17.10
CA SER A 8 8.45 -37.42 17.25
C SER A 8 8.29 -35.91 17.36
N ALA A 9 8.81 -35.33 18.45
CA ALA A 9 8.86 -33.86 18.63
C ALA A 9 9.63 -33.21 17.48
N PRO A 10 9.21 -32.02 16.99
CA PRO A 10 9.90 -31.34 15.91
C PRO A 10 11.34 -31.05 16.31
N LEU A 11 12.29 -31.51 15.50
CA LEU A 11 13.71 -31.29 15.66
C LEU A 11 14.02 -29.81 15.72
N ARG A 12 14.69 -29.33 16.75
CA ARG A 12 15.18 -27.94 16.81
C ARG A 12 16.19 -27.71 15.69
N PRO A 13 16.07 -26.60 14.92
CA PRO A 13 17.02 -26.34 13.87
C PRO A 13 18.45 -26.22 14.40
N GLY A 14 19.40 -26.85 13.70
CA GLY A 14 20.82 -26.78 14.07
C GLY A 14 21.37 -25.33 13.95
N PRO A 15 22.49 -25.00 14.61
CA PRO A 15 23.03 -23.63 14.69
C PRO A 15 23.29 -22.99 13.32
N ALA A 16 23.71 -23.73 12.31
CA ALA A 16 23.87 -23.25 10.94
C ALA A 16 22.53 -22.89 10.26
N GLN A 17 21.49 -23.68 10.55
CA GLN A 17 20.13 -23.45 10.02
C GLN A 17 19.45 -22.26 10.73
N ALA A 18 19.69 -22.09 12.04
CA ALA A 18 19.21 -20.94 12.80
C ALA A 18 19.86 -19.63 12.31
N SER A 19 21.17 -19.64 12.02
CA SER A 19 21.89 -18.47 11.49
C SER A 19 21.43 -18.08 10.06
N SER A 20 21.11 -19.06 9.21
CA SER A 20 20.59 -18.82 7.87
C SER A 20 19.17 -18.22 7.90
N LEU A 21 18.31 -18.71 8.78
CA LEU A 21 16.95 -18.18 8.99
C LEU A 21 17.00 -16.73 9.51
N HIS A 22 17.83 -16.45 10.50
CA HIS A 22 18.01 -15.10 11.03
C HIS A 22 18.50 -14.11 9.95
N ARG A 23 19.43 -14.55 9.10
CA ARG A 23 19.94 -13.74 7.98
C ARG A 23 18.86 -13.47 6.92
N GLN A 24 17.99 -14.44 6.64
CA GLN A 24 16.84 -14.26 5.74
C GLN A 24 15.81 -13.30 6.33
N GLU A 25 15.49 -13.41 7.62
CA GLU A 25 14.59 -12.49 8.31
C GLU A 25 15.10 -11.04 8.28
N THR A 26 16.37 -10.81 8.56
CA THR A 26 16.99 -9.48 8.53
C THR A 26 16.95 -8.88 7.14
N ARG A 27 17.25 -9.67 6.10
CA ARG A 27 17.12 -9.24 4.69
C ARG A 27 15.66 -8.94 4.34
N GLY A 28 14.71 -9.74 4.82
CA GLY A 28 13.29 -9.52 4.64
C GLY A 28 12.82 -8.20 5.25
N LEU A 29 13.25 -7.89 6.47
CA LEU A 29 12.97 -6.61 7.14
C LEU A 29 13.58 -5.42 6.40
N ALA A 30 14.83 -5.53 5.96
CA ALA A 30 15.50 -4.46 5.20
C ALA A 30 14.80 -4.17 3.87
N LEU A 31 14.41 -5.21 3.11
CA LEU A 31 13.64 -5.06 1.87
C LEU A 31 12.24 -4.50 2.14
N GLY A 32 11.58 -4.93 3.21
CA GLY A 32 10.30 -4.38 3.64
C GLY A 32 10.40 -2.90 3.97
N LEU A 33 11.44 -2.49 4.71
CA LEU A 33 11.69 -1.09 5.04
C LEU A 33 11.99 -0.26 3.78
N LEU A 34 12.78 -0.79 2.85
CA LEU A 34 13.04 -0.15 1.56
C LEU A 34 11.73 0.07 0.78
N GLY A 35 10.88 -0.95 0.68
CA GLY A 35 9.56 -0.83 0.05
C GLY A 35 8.69 0.22 0.72
N VAL A 36 8.65 0.24 2.05
CA VAL A 36 7.89 1.24 2.83
C VAL A 36 8.43 2.66 2.63
N ALA A 37 9.75 2.85 2.59
CA ALA A 37 10.36 4.14 2.32
C ALA A 37 10.00 4.66 0.91
N ILE A 38 10.03 3.77 -0.09
CA ILE A 38 9.58 4.08 -1.46
C ILE A 38 8.09 4.47 -1.45
N PHE A 39 7.23 3.72 -0.77
CA PHE A 39 5.80 4.01 -0.70
C PHE A 39 5.49 5.29 0.09
N ALA A 40 6.29 5.64 1.09
CA ALA A 40 6.11 6.86 1.87
C ALA A 40 6.27 8.13 1.02
N LEU A 41 7.14 8.10 0.01
CA LEU A 41 7.32 9.19 -0.96
C LEU A 41 6.17 9.29 -1.98
N THR A 42 5.29 8.29 -2.07
CA THR A 42 4.21 8.27 -3.09
C THR A 42 3.31 9.50 -3.00
N LEU A 43 2.82 9.84 -1.81
CA LEU A 43 1.91 10.98 -1.63
C LEU A 43 2.61 12.32 -1.88
N PRO A 44 3.80 12.61 -1.29
CA PRO A 44 4.55 13.84 -1.61
C PRO A 44 4.85 13.99 -3.11
N MET A 45 5.31 12.93 -3.78
CA MET A 45 5.60 12.98 -5.21
C MET A 45 4.31 13.12 -6.04
N THR A 46 3.22 12.47 -5.66
CA THR A 46 1.92 12.67 -6.32
C THR A 46 1.47 14.11 -6.19
N ARG A 47 1.59 14.74 -5.00
CA ARG A 47 1.26 16.15 -4.78
C ARG A 47 2.10 17.07 -5.67
N LEU A 48 3.40 16.82 -5.75
CA LEU A 48 4.30 17.59 -6.61
C LEU A 48 3.93 17.48 -8.09
N ALA A 49 3.44 16.30 -8.52
CA ALA A 49 3.05 16.07 -9.91
C ALA A 49 1.67 16.66 -10.27
N VAL A 50 0.67 16.58 -9.38
CA VAL A 50 -0.68 17.11 -9.66
C VAL A 50 -0.80 18.61 -9.42
N GLY A 51 0.09 19.20 -8.61
CA GLY A 51 0.03 20.62 -8.22
C GLY A 51 -1.07 20.90 -7.20
N THR A 52 -1.47 22.16 -7.11
CA THR A 52 -2.54 22.65 -6.22
C THR A 52 -3.78 23.05 -7.04
N PRO A 53 -4.94 23.33 -6.42
CA PRO A 53 -6.10 23.87 -7.13
C PRO A 53 -5.82 25.20 -7.82
N GLU A 54 -4.97 26.06 -7.22
CA GLU A 54 -4.58 27.37 -7.72
C GLU A 54 -3.51 27.28 -8.82
N ALA A 55 -2.67 26.24 -8.77
CA ALA A 55 -1.61 25.96 -9.75
C ALA A 55 -1.66 24.49 -10.18
N PRO A 56 -2.70 24.08 -10.96
CA PRO A 56 -2.84 22.69 -11.38
C PRO A 56 -1.79 22.34 -12.44
N LEU A 57 -1.18 21.15 -12.29
CA LEU A 57 -0.21 20.61 -13.24
C LEU A 57 -0.81 19.42 -14.01
N MET A 58 -0.40 18.20 -13.67
CA MET A 58 -0.95 16.99 -14.30
C MET A 58 -2.31 16.60 -13.69
N SER A 59 -3.25 16.10 -14.50
CA SER A 59 -4.52 15.60 -13.97
C SER A 59 -4.32 14.36 -13.09
N GLY A 60 -5.17 14.19 -12.07
CA GLY A 60 -5.14 12.97 -11.23
C GLY A 60 -5.35 11.71 -12.05
N LEU A 61 -6.14 11.77 -13.13
CA LEU A 61 -6.35 10.68 -14.07
C LEU A 61 -5.05 10.33 -14.81
N PHE A 62 -4.33 11.35 -15.33
CA PHE A 62 -3.05 11.13 -16.00
C PHE A 62 -2.04 10.49 -15.06
N ILE A 63 -1.89 11.02 -13.83
CA ILE A 63 -0.96 10.46 -12.85
C ILE A 63 -1.30 9.00 -12.55
N ALA A 64 -2.58 8.67 -12.35
CA ALA A 64 -2.98 7.31 -12.03
C ALA A 64 -2.80 6.34 -13.20
N MET A 65 -3.30 6.69 -14.38
CA MET A 65 -3.27 5.82 -15.54
C MET A 65 -1.91 5.80 -16.22
N GLY A 66 -1.27 6.96 -16.34
CA GLY A 66 0.07 7.06 -16.94
C GLY A 66 1.13 6.29 -16.18
N ARG A 67 1.17 6.42 -14.81
CA ARG A 67 2.13 5.62 -14.02
C ARG A 67 1.87 4.13 -14.13
N ALA A 68 0.61 3.71 -14.19
CA ALA A 68 0.24 2.31 -14.35
C ALA A 68 0.60 1.79 -15.76
N ALA A 69 0.42 2.62 -16.79
CA ALA A 69 0.82 2.27 -18.15
C ALA A 69 2.35 2.10 -18.27
N VAL A 70 3.14 3.04 -17.75
CA VAL A 70 4.62 2.94 -17.72
C VAL A 70 5.06 1.68 -16.97
N ALA A 71 4.55 1.48 -15.76
CA ALA A 71 4.86 0.29 -14.96
C ALA A 71 4.38 -1.00 -15.64
N GLY A 72 3.24 -0.96 -16.35
CA GLY A 72 2.69 -2.08 -17.11
C GLY A 72 3.58 -2.48 -18.29
N VAL A 73 4.10 -1.51 -19.04
CA VAL A 73 5.05 -1.77 -20.13
C VAL A 73 6.35 -2.38 -19.59
N LEU A 74 6.91 -1.82 -18.52
CA LEU A 74 8.10 -2.37 -17.85
C LEU A 74 7.84 -3.79 -17.34
N SER A 75 6.65 -4.03 -16.79
CA SER A 75 6.23 -5.36 -16.33
C SER A 75 6.09 -6.36 -17.46
N ALA A 76 5.52 -5.97 -18.60
CA ALA A 76 5.42 -6.82 -19.78
C ALA A 76 6.81 -7.22 -20.30
N LEU A 77 7.72 -6.25 -20.41
CA LEU A 77 9.11 -6.51 -20.81
C LEU A 77 9.81 -7.47 -19.85
N LEU A 78 9.61 -7.27 -18.54
CA LEU A 78 10.20 -8.14 -17.50
C LEU A 78 9.64 -9.56 -17.58
N LEU A 79 8.32 -9.73 -17.70
CA LEU A 79 7.68 -11.05 -17.81
C LEU A 79 8.13 -11.80 -19.06
N ILE A 80 8.28 -11.11 -20.19
CA ILE A 80 8.82 -11.67 -21.44
C ILE A 80 10.28 -12.10 -21.24
N ALA A 81 11.12 -11.23 -20.67
CA ALA A 81 12.53 -11.54 -20.42
C ALA A 81 12.72 -12.72 -19.47
N GLN A 82 11.86 -12.85 -18.47
CA GLN A 82 11.86 -13.97 -17.52
C GLN A 82 11.18 -15.23 -18.05
N ARG A 83 10.57 -15.18 -19.23
CA ARG A 83 9.71 -16.26 -19.76
C ARG A 83 8.69 -16.73 -18.71
N ALA A 84 8.09 -15.75 -18.02
CA ALA A 84 7.19 -16.05 -16.91
C ALA A 84 5.95 -16.82 -17.41
N PRO A 85 5.54 -17.90 -16.71
CA PRO A 85 4.36 -18.65 -17.09
C PRO A 85 3.09 -17.81 -16.93
N LEU A 86 2.10 -18.04 -17.78
CA LEU A 86 0.78 -17.42 -17.65
C LEU A 86 0.12 -17.82 -16.32
N PRO A 87 -0.61 -16.91 -15.68
CA PRO A 87 -1.39 -17.23 -14.49
C PRO A 87 -2.42 -18.34 -14.77
N ARG A 88 -2.69 -19.16 -13.77
CA ARG A 88 -3.74 -20.18 -13.87
C ARG A 88 -5.11 -19.52 -14.02
N ARG A 89 -6.07 -20.19 -14.61
CA ARG A 89 -7.45 -19.65 -14.75
C ARG A 89 -8.04 -19.17 -13.43
N ALA A 90 -7.76 -19.86 -12.33
CA ALA A 90 -8.21 -19.50 -10.99
C ALA A 90 -7.57 -18.20 -10.43
N ASP A 91 -6.44 -17.76 -10.97
CA ASP A 91 -5.70 -16.59 -10.48
C ASP A 91 -6.20 -15.27 -11.11
N TRP A 92 -6.91 -15.33 -12.24
CA TRP A 92 -7.34 -14.13 -12.96
C TRP A 92 -8.31 -13.25 -12.14
N GLY A 93 -9.27 -13.86 -11.43
CA GLY A 93 -10.17 -13.11 -10.54
C GLY A 93 -9.41 -12.37 -9.43
N PRO A 94 -8.60 -13.08 -8.61
CA PRO A 94 -7.73 -12.43 -7.63
C PRO A 94 -6.77 -11.39 -8.21
N LEU A 95 -6.20 -11.60 -9.41
CA LEU A 95 -5.36 -10.62 -10.11
C LEU A 95 -6.15 -9.37 -10.50
N ALA A 96 -7.35 -9.53 -11.03
CA ALA A 96 -8.24 -8.41 -11.37
C ALA A 96 -8.60 -7.58 -10.13
N LEU A 97 -8.90 -8.22 -9.00
CA LEU A 97 -9.18 -7.52 -7.74
C LEU A 97 -7.93 -6.84 -7.17
N THR A 98 -6.76 -7.45 -7.32
CA THR A 98 -5.47 -6.80 -7.00
C THR A 98 -5.28 -5.56 -7.88
N ALA A 99 -5.50 -5.67 -9.19
CA ALA A 99 -5.39 -4.56 -10.13
C ALA A 99 -6.40 -3.44 -9.81
N LEU A 100 -7.68 -3.77 -9.60
CA LEU A 100 -8.69 -2.79 -9.21
C LEU A 100 -8.31 -2.03 -7.93
N GLY A 101 -7.70 -2.72 -6.96
CA GLY A 101 -7.27 -2.10 -5.71
C GLY A 101 -6.03 -1.23 -5.85
N VAL A 102 -4.90 -1.79 -6.33
CA VAL A 102 -3.58 -1.12 -6.28
C VAL A 102 -3.16 -0.47 -7.59
N VAL A 103 -3.75 -0.83 -8.73
CA VAL A 103 -3.42 -0.20 -10.02
C VAL A 103 -4.40 0.93 -10.36
N PHE A 104 -5.68 0.74 -10.08
CA PHE A 104 -6.72 1.73 -10.37
C PHE A 104 -7.16 2.51 -9.13
N GLY A 105 -7.76 1.85 -8.14
CA GLY A 105 -8.48 2.50 -7.05
C GLY A 105 -7.60 3.40 -6.20
N PHE A 106 -6.57 2.87 -5.56
CA PHE A 106 -5.67 3.68 -4.74
C PHE A 106 -4.99 4.79 -5.56
N PRO A 107 -4.40 4.52 -6.74
CA PRO A 107 -3.74 5.56 -7.50
C PRO A 107 -4.67 6.68 -7.97
N LEU A 108 -5.85 6.34 -8.45
CA LEU A 108 -6.79 7.33 -8.98
C LEU A 108 -7.34 8.21 -7.87
N LEU A 109 -7.88 7.61 -6.81
CA LEU A 109 -8.48 8.34 -5.71
C LEU A 109 -7.45 9.19 -4.97
N SER A 110 -6.26 8.65 -4.69
CA SER A 110 -5.19 9.41 -4.05
C SER A 110 -4.67 10.55 -4.95
N SER A 111 -4.50 10.33 -6.26
CA SER A 111 -4.00 11.37 -7.16
C SER A 111 -4.99 12.53 -7.32
N ILE A 112 -6.29 12.26 -7.33
CA ILE A 112 -7.32 13.31 -7.35
C ILE A 112 -7.31 14.05 -6.00
N ALA A 113 -7.32 13.34 -4.89
CA ALA A 113 -7.33 13.91 -3.55
C ALA A 113 -6.11 14.80 -3.29
N MET A 114 -4.92 14.35 -3.72
CA MET A 114 -3.65 15.06 -3.49
C MET A 114 -3.58 16.44 -4.15
N ARG A 115 -4.47 16.79 -5.06
CA ARG A 115 -4.58 18.16 -5.56
C ARG A 115 -5.19 19.11 -4.52
N HIS A 116 -6.02 18.61 -3.62
CA HIS A 116 -6.83 19.40 -2.69
C HIS A 116 -6.33 19.39 -1.25
N VAL A 117 -5.53 18.40 -0.87
CA VAL A 117 -4.99 18.27 0.49
C VAL A 117 -3.48 18.10 0.50
N GLY A 118 -2.83 18.53 1.59
CA GLY A 118 -1.39 18.38 1.77
C GLY A 118 -0.97 16.92 2.01
N ALA A 119 0.29 16.62 1.76
CA ALA A 119 0.83 15.27 1.92
C ALA A 119 0.93 14.85 3.40
N VAL A 120 1.18 15.79 4.31
CA VAL A 120 1.14 15.55 5.77
C VAL A 120 -0.26 15.09 6.18
N HIS A 121 -1.31 15.82 5.76
CA HIS A 121 -2.71 15.46 6.03
C HIS A 121 -3.07 14.07 5.46
N ALA A 122 -2.78 13.84 4.20
CA ALA A 122 -3.05 12.57 3.53
C ALA A 122 -2.31 11.39 4.19
N SER A 123 -1.09 11.61 4.71
CA SER A 123 -0.31 10.58 5.40
C SER A 123 -0.98 10.09 6.68
N VAL A 124 -1.67 10.97 7.42
CA VAL A 124 -2.45 10.59 8.62
C VAL A 124 -3.58 9.65 8.23
N ILE A 125 -4.36 10.00 7.19
CA ILE A 125 -5.49 9.19 6.73
C ILE A 125 -5.01 7.82 6.22
N VAL A 126 -3.98 7.81 5.38
CA VAL A 126 -3.39 6.58 4.85
C VAL A 126 -2.71 5.74 5.93
N GLY A 127 -2.38 6.33 7.08
CA GLY A 127 -1.91 5.62 8.28
C GLY A 127 -2.87 4.53 8.79
N ALA A 128 -4.16 4.59 8.43
CA ALA A 128 -5.14 3.54 8.71
C ALA A 128 -5.01 2.30 7.80
N LEU A 129 -4.21 2.36 6.73
CA LEU A 129 -4.08 1.27 5.75
C LEU A 129 -3.70 -0.09 6.36
N PRO A 130 -2.76 -0.21 7.31
CA PRO A 130 -2.43 -1.50 7.92
C PRO A 130 -3.62 -2.13 8.64
N LEU A 131 -4.46 -1.31 9.27
CA LEU A 131 -5.67 -1.77 9.98
C LEU A 131 -6.75 -2.23 8.99
N ALA A 132 -6.99 -1.45 7.94
CA ALA A 132 -7.90 -1.82 6.85
C ALA A 132 -7.45 -3.12 6.17
N THR A 133 -6.15 -3.26 5.91
CA THR A 133 -5.57 -4.48 5.32
C THR A 133 -5.76 -5.71 6.22
N ALA A 134 -5.59 -5.53 7.54
CA ALA A 134 -5.82 -6.61 8.50
C ALA A 134 -7.31 -7.02 8.55
N ALA A 135 -8.23 -6.06 8.52
CA ALA A 135 -9.67 -6.31 8.49
C ALA A 135 -10.08 -7.05 7.20
N VAL A 136 -9.63 -6.58 6.03
CA VAL A 136 -9.88 -7.25 4.75
C VAL A 136 -9.26 -8.65 4.74
N GLY A 137 -8.04 -8.82 5.23
CA GLY A 137 -7.38 -10.12 5.33
C GLY A 137 -8.17 -11.10 6.18
N ALA A 138 -8.69 -10.66 7.32
CA ALA A 138 -9.53 -11.48 8.21
C ALA A 138 -10.83 -11.94 7.50
N LEU A 139 -11.46 -11.03 6.74
CA LEU A 139 -12.67 -11.36 5.96
C LEU A 139 -12.35 -12.35 4.84
N LEU A 140 -11.28 -12.13 4.07
CA LEU A 140 -10.87 -12.99 2.95
C LEU A 140 -10.50 -14.41 3.40
N HIS A 141 -9.84 -14.54 4.53
CA HIS A 141 -9.45 -15.84 5.09
C HIS A 141 -10.51 -16.45 6.02
N ARG A 142 -11.71 -15.83 6.11
CA ARG A 142 -12.80 -16.23 7.00
C ARG A 142 -12.34 -16.44 8.45
N GLN A 143 -11.37 -15.63 8.87
CA GLN A 143 -10.90 -15.60 10.25
C GLN A 143 -11.94 -14.90 11.12
N ARG A 144 -11.94 -15.21 12.43
CA ARG A 144 -12.79 -14.54 13.42
C ARG A 144 -11.93 -13.70 14.36
N PRO A 145 -11.69 -12.42 14.03
CA PRO A 145 -11.00 -11.52 14.94
C PRO A 145 -11.80 -11.32 16.22
N SER A 146 -11.10 -11.13 17.32
CA SER A 146 -11.75 -10.83 18.61
C SER A 146 -12.48 -9.50 18.60
N GLY A 147 -13.41 -9.29 19.54
CA GLY A 147 -14.08 -7.99 19.73
C GLY A 147 -13.08 -6.86 19.97
N GLY A 148 -11.96 -7.13 20.64
CA GLY A 148 -10.88 -6.17 20.83
C GLY A 148 -10.23 -5.70 19.52
N PHE A 149 -10.05 -6.59 18.54
CA PHE A 149 -9.58 -6.19 17.21
C PHE A 149 -10.54 -5.20 16.55
N TRP A 150 -11.85 -5.50 16.55
CA TRP A 150 -12.85 -4.63 15.95
C TRP A 150 -12.98 -3.31 16.69
N ALA A 151 -12.83 -3.29 18.02
CA ALA A 151 -12.79 -2.07 18.79
C ALA A 151 -11.61 -1.18 18.39
N CYS A 152 -10.40 -1.75 18.23
CA CYS A 152 -9.24 -1.01 17.72
C CYS A 152 -9.46 -0.51 16.30
N ALA A 153 -10.11 -1.31 15.42
CA ALA A 153 -10.42 -0.93 14.05
C ALA A 153 -11.36 0.26 14.00
N LEU A 154 -12.43 0.23 14.80
CA LEU A 154 -13.40 1.32 14.89
C LEU A 154 -12.78 2.59 15.51
N LEU A 155 -11.96 2.44 16.55
CA LEU A 155 -11.26 3.58 17.15
C LEU A 155 -10.28 4.22 16.16
N GLY A 156 -9.50 3.42 15.41
CA GLY A 156 -8.61 3.92 14.37
C GLY A 156 -9.36 4.66 13.27
N ALA A 157 -10.50 4.11 12.81
CA ALA A 157 -11.36 4.78 11.84
C ALA A 157 -11.93 6.09 12.39
N ALA A 158 -12.40 6.10 13.65
CA ALA A 158 -12.92 7.30 14.31
C ALA A 158 -11.85 8.40 14.47
N LEU A 159 -10.61 8.02 14.81
CA LEU A 159 -9.48 8.97 14.86
C LEU A 159 -9.19 9.59 13.50
N VAL A 160 -9.19 8.80 12.42
CA VAL A 160 -8.95 9.32 11.06
C VAL A 160 -10.07 10.25 10.62
N VAL A 161 -11.33 9.88 10.85
CA VAL A 161 -12.50 10.73 10.55
C VAL A 161 -12.48 12.01 11.41
N GLY A 162 -12.17 11.89 12.70
CA GLY A 162 -12.04 13.05 13.61
C GLY A 162 -10.93 14.00 13.16
N PHE A 163 -9.80 13.49 12.72
CA PHE A 163 -8.73 14.31 12.13
C PHE A 163 -9.18 15.04 10.86
N ALA A 164 -9.84 14.33 9.95
CA ALA A 164 -10.35 14.92 8.70
C ALA A 164 -11.38 16.02 8.99
N LEU A 165 -12.30 15.81 9.94
CA LEU A 165 -13.27 16.82 10.37
C LEU A 165 -12.60 18.06 11.01
N LEU A 166 -11.58 17.87 11.86
CA LEU A 166 -10.83 18.99 12.44
C LEU A 166 -10.10 19.83 11.40
N ARG A 167 -9.68 19.21 10.30
CA ARG A 167 -8.93 19.87 9.22
C ARG A 167 -9.78 20.42 8.10
N SER A 168 -11.08 20.08 8.03
CA SER A 168 -11.96 20.49 6.94
C SER A 168 -12.20 22.01 6.88
N GLY A 169 -11.93 22.76 7.96
CA GLY A 169 -12.04 24.21 8.00
C GLY A 169 -13.47 24.75 7.76
N THR A 170 -14.44 23.86 7.57
CA THR A 170 -15.83 24.21 7.35
C THR A 170 -16.52 24.40 8.70
N ALA A 171 -17.35 25.43 8.82
CA ALA A 171 -18.18 25.68 10.01
C ALA A 171 -19.21 24.57 10.31
N GLY A 172 -19.21 23.48 9.52
CA GLY A 172 -20.04 22.29 9.68
C GLY A 172 -19.20 21.02 9.77
N LEU A 173 -19.74 19.98 10.43
CA LEU A 173 -19.14 18.64 10.55
C LEU A 173 -19.16 17.88 9.19
N ALA A 174 -18.66 18.50 8.11
CA ALA A 174 -18.63 17.90 6.79
C ALA A 174 -17.20 17.47 6.43
N LEU A 175 -17.03 16.21 6.02
CA LEU A 175 -15.79 15.72 5.47
C LEU A 175 -15.52 16.38 4.11
N HIS A 176 -14.29 16.79 3.89
CA HIS A 176 -13.89 17.28 2.58
C HIS A 176 -13.93 16.11 1.56
N PRO A 177 -14.40 16.31 0.30
CA PRO A 177 -14.45 15.25 -0.70
C PRO A 177 -13.12 14.52 -0.90
N ALA A 178 -11.98 15.22 -0.76
CA ALA A 178 -10.65 14.63 -0.85
C ALA A 178 -10.37 13.61 0.26
N ASP A 179 -10.92 13.83 1.47
CA ASP A 179 -10.76 12.89 2.59
C ASP A 179 -11.53 11.59 2.33
N LEU A 180 -12.74 11.71 1.76
CA LEU A 180 -13.53 10.54 1.34
C LEU A 180 -12.80 9.75 0.23
N MET A 181 -12.15 10.46 -0.70
CA MET A 181 -11.31 9.81 -1.73
C MET A 181 -10.11 9.10 -1.11
N LEU A 182 -9.43 9.68 -0.11
CA LEU A 182 -8.32 9.03 0.59
C LEU A 182 -8.78 7.81 1.38
N LEU A 183 -9.92 7.88 2.07
CA LEU A 183 -10.52 6.71 2.73
C LEU A 183 -10.86 5.61 1.72
N GLY A 184 -11.47 5.98 0.59
CA GLY A 184 -11.72 5.06 -0.51
C GLY A 184 -10.43 4.44 -1.07
N ALA A 185 -9.36 5.24 -1.22
CA ALA A 185 -8.04 4.76 -1.62
C ALA A 185 -7.48 3.73 -0.63
N VAL A 186 -7.59 3.98 0.68
CA VAL A 186 -7.18 3.04 1.74
C VAL A 186 -7.92 1.71 1.60
N LEU A 187 -9.24 1.74 1.39
CA LEU A 187 -10.03 0.52 1.21
C LEU A 187 -9.64 -0.24 -0.06
N CYS A 188 -9.47 0.48 -1.17
CA CYS A 188 -9.00 -0.11 -2.43
C CYS A 188 -7.63 -0.79 -2.27
N ALA A 189 -6.68 -0.10 -1.65
CA ALA A 189 -5.35 -0.66 -1.39
C ALA A 189 -5.42 -1.89 -0.46
N ALA A 190 -6.24 -1.84 0.59
CA ALA A 190 -6.43 -2.95 1.51
C ALA A 190 -6.95 -4.21 0.81
N VAL A 191 -7.93 -4.07 -0.09
CA VAL A 191 -8.44 -5.16 -0.93
C VAL A 191 -7.35 -5.68 -1.86
N GLY A 192 -6.67 -4.80 -2.57
CA GLY A 192 -5.60 -5.18 -3.49
C GLY A 192 -4.43 -5.88 -2.80
N TYR A 193 -4.03 -5.43 -1.61
CA TYR A 193 -3.00 -6.10 -0.80
C TYR A 193 -3.45 -7.46 -0.29
N GLY A 194 -4.72 -7.61 0.12
CA GLY A 194 -5.27 -8.89 0.57
C GLY A 194 -5.23 -9.96 -0.52
N TYR A 195 -5.72 -9.63 -1.72
CA TYR A 195 -5.68 -10.55 -2.86
C TYR A 195 -4.25 -10.76 -3.40
N GLY A 196 -3.43 -9.72 -3.46
CA GLY A 196 -2.02 -9.82 -3.84
C GLY A 196 -1.21 -10.71 -2.90
N ALA A 197 -1.43 -10.61 -1.59
CA ALA A 197 -0.81 -11.49 -0.60
C ALA A 197 -1.23 -12.96 -0.78
N ARG A 198 -2.52 -13.22 -1.08
CA ARG A 198 -3.02 -14.56 -1.39
C ARG A 198 -2.34 -15.16 -2.62
N LEU A 199 -2.20 -14.38 -3.70
CA LEU A 199 -1.51 -14.80 -4.92
C LEU A 199 -0.03 -15.07 -4.68
N SER A 200 0.63 -14.29 -3.81
CA SER A 200 2.05 -14.44 -3.48
C SER A 200 2.39 -15.73 -2.72
N GLN A 201 1.39 -16.51 -2.31
CA GLN A 201 1.60 -17.82 -1.69
C GLN A 201 2.05 -18.89 -2.70
N HIS A 202 1.70 -18.74 -3.98
CA HIS A 202 2.01 -19.71 -5.02
C HIS A 202 2.61 -19.10 -6.30
N LEU A 203 2.45 -17.80 -6.50
CA LEU A 203 3.16 -17.05 -7.54
C LEU A 203 4.40 -16.37 -6.95
N ARG A 204 5.40 -16.13 -7.78
CA ARG A 204 6.54 -15.32 -7.37
C ARG A 204 6.07 -13.91 -7.03
N ALA A 205 6.61 -13.36 -5.95
CA ALA A 205 6.20 -12.07 -5.40
C ALA A 205 6.27 -10.91 -6.42
N ASP A 206 7.31 -10.91 -7.27
CA ASP A 206 7.51 -9.92 -8.33
C ASP A 206 6.51 -10.10 -9.49
N THR A 207 6.11 -11.34 -9.80
CA THR A 207 5.19 -11.60 -10.91
C THR A 207 3.74 -11.20 -10.60
N VAL A 208 3.33 -11.15 -9.33
CA VAL A 208 1.96 -10.77 -8.94
C VAL A 208 1.63 -9.35 -9.40
N ILE A 209 2.48 -8.36 -9.04
CA ILE A 209 2.25 -6.98 -9.45
C ILE A 209 2.45 -6.81 -10.96
N CYS A 210 3.42 -7.51 -11.56
CA CYS A 210 3.64 -7.45 -13.01
C CYS A 210 2.41 -7.93 -13.79
N TRP A 211 1.79 -9.05 -13.42
CA TRP A 211 0.57 -9.52 -14.07
C TRP A 211 -0.61 -8.57 -13.81
N ALA A 212 -0.77 -8.04 -12.60
CA ALA A 212 -1.81 -7.06 -12.31
C ALA A 212 -1.68 -5.80 -13.17
N LEU A 213 -0.45 -5.33 -13.42
CA LEU A 213 -0.17 -4.18 -14.28
C LEU A 213 -0.39 -4.51 -15.76
N VAL A 214 0.05 -5.69 -16.24
CA VAL A 214 -0.09 -6.09 -17.64
C VAL A 214 -1.56 -6.26 -18.02
N ILE A 215 -2.38 -6.90 -17.20
CA ILE A 215 -3.82 -7.02 -17.47
C ILE A 215 -4.56 -5.68 -17.44
N SER A 216 -3.96 -4.68 -16.80
CA SER A 216 -4.51 -3.32 -16.75
C SER A 216 -4.12 -2.46 -17.96
N LEU A 217 -3.10 -2.85 -18.75
CA LEU A 217 -2.60 -2.08 -19.89
C LEU A 217 -3.67 -1.69 -20.90
N PRO A 218 -4.61 -2.58 -21.28
CA PRO A 218 -5.65 -2.22 -22.25
C PRO A 218 -6.51 -1.01 -21.83
N ALA A 219 -6.64 -0.76 -20.53
CA ALA A 219 -7.35 0.40 -20.00
C ALA A 219 -6.39 1.55 -19.65
N THR A 220 -5.26 1.26 -18.99
CA THR A 220 -4.37 2.30 -18.46
C THR A 220 -3.60 3.04 -19.57
N LEU A 221 -3.20 2.35 -20.63
CA LEU A 221 -2.46 2.97 -21.73
C LEU A 221 -3.33 3.98 -22.49
N PRO A 222 -4.52 3.65 -23.02
CA PRO A 222 -5.34 4.63 -23.73
C PRO A 222 -5.82 5.76 -22.82
N LEU A 223 -6.22 5.47 -21.57
CA LEU A 223 -6.63 6.53 -20.64
C LEU A 223 -5.47 7.45 -20.25
N GLY A 224 -4.25 6.91 -20.11
CA GLY A 224 -3.05 7.70 -19.89
C GLY A 224 -2.75 8.63 -21.06
N LEU A 225 -2.84 8.13 -22.29
CA LEU A 225 -2.62 8.93 -23.51
C LEU A 225 -3.70 10.00 -23.70
N LEU A 226 -4.97 9.65 -23.50
CA LEU A 226 -6.09 10.59 -23.62
C LEU A 226 -6.08 11.70 -22.57
N SER A 227 -5.50 11.43 -21.40
CA SER A 227 -5.38 12.40 -20.31
C SER A 227 -4.02 13.11 -20.26
N TRP A 228 -3.23 13.03 -21.31
CA TRP A 228 -1.92 13.68 -21.42
C TRP A 228 -2.04 15.19 -21.15
N PRO A 229 -1.09 15.79 -20.39
CA PRO A 229 -1.14 17.21 -20.10
C PRO A 229 -1.10 18.06 -21.39
N ALA A 230 -2.09 18.94 -21.56
CA ALA A 230 -2.15 19.84 -22.71
C ALA A 230 -1.25 21.08 -22.56
N ALA A 231 -0.98 21.49 -21.31
CA ALA A 231 -0.11 22.61 -20.97
C ALA A 231 1.32 22.16 -20.66
N PRO A 232 2.32 23.04 -20.82
CA PRO A 232 3.69 22.75 -20.40
C PRO A 232 3.76 22.42 -18.91
N VAL A 233 4.44 21.34 -18.57
CA VAL A 233 4.59 20.86 -17.21
C VAL A 233 6.07 20.98 -16.82
N PRO A 234 6.40 21.51 -15.63
CA PRO A 234 7.78 21.66 -15.18
C PRO A 234 8.48 20.32 -15.00
N ALA A 235 9.80 20.31 -15.20
CA ALA A 235 10.62 19.10 -15.09
C ALA A 235 10.50 18.40 -13.72
N SER A 236 10.30 19.18 -12.64
CA SER A 236 10.09 18.65 -11.29
C SER A 236 8.83 17.77 -11.20
N ALA A 237 7.73 18.16 -11.86
CA ALA A 237 6.51 17.36 -11.89
C ALA A 237 6.67 16.10 -12.74
N TRP A 238 7.43 16.15 -13.85
CA TRP A 238 7.78 14.97 -14.63
C TRP A 238 8.70 14.02 -13.84
N ALA A 239 9.66 14.53 -13.09
CA ALA A 239 10.50 13.72 -12.21
C ALA A 239 9.66 13.04 -11.12
N ALA A 240 8.71 13.77 -10.53
CA ALA A 240 7.76 13.22 -9.55
C ALA A 240 6.85 12.14 -10.16
N PHE A 241 6.34 12.36 -11.38
CA PHE A 241 5.60 11.34 -12.14
C PHE A 241 6.47 10.11 -12.41
N GLY A 242 7.69 10.28 -12.89
CA GLY A 242 8.65 9.20 -13.11
C GLY A 242 8.90 8.39 -11.83
N TYR A 243 9.03 9.07 -10.69
CA TYR A 243 9.15 8.40 -9.39
C TYR A 243 7.94 7.52 -9.06
N VAL A 244 6.73 8.06 -9.15
CA VAL A 244 5.53 7.27 -8.82
C VAL A 244 5.27 6.14 -9.83
N ALA A 245 5.70 6.30 -11.08
CA ALA A 245 5.60 5.27 -12.11
C ALA A 245 6.58 4.11 -11.90
N VAL A 246 7.86 4.42 -11.72
CA VAL A 246 8.92 3.41 -11.68
C VAL A 246 9.15 2.89 -10.27
N PHE A 247 9.33 3.79 -9.31
CA PHE A 247 9.68 3.37 -7.95
C PHE A 247 8.44 2.94 -7.16
N SER A 248 7.42 3.77 -7.08
CA SER A 248 6.24 3.46 -6.26
C SER A 248 5.38 2.34 -6.86
N MET A 249 5.11 2.39 -8.18
CA MET A 249 4.17 1.46 -8.83
C MET A 249 4.81 0.12 -9.20
N TRP A 250 6.13 0.04 -9.30
CA TRP A 250 6.84 -1.13 -9.80
C TRP A 250 7.90 -1.64 -8.82
N LEU A 251 9.04 -0.97 -8.68
CA LEU A 251 10.18 -1.43 -7.86
C LEU A 251 9.85 -1.55 -6.37
N GLY A 252 9.01 -0.64 -5.84
CA GLY A 252 8.57 -0.68 -4.45
C GLY A 252 7.83 -1.98 -4.12
N PHE A 253 7.01 -2.47 -5.03
CA PHE A 253 6.32 -3.74 -4.86
C PHE A 253 7.26 -4.94 -4.90
N PHE A 254 8.34 -4.90 -5.69
CA PHE A 254 9.33 -5.98 -5.68
C PHE A 254 10.03 -6.08 -4.34
N ALA A 255 10.49 -4.93 -3.80
CA ALA A 255 11.10 -4.88 -2.48
C ALA A 255 10.12 -5.34 -1.40
N TRP A 256 8.88 -4.84 -1.43
CA TRP A 256 7.84 -5.14 -0.48
C TRP A 256 7.46 -6.63 -0.45
N TYR A 257 7.05 -7.18 -1.61
CA TYR A 257 6.62 -8.58 -1.66
C TYR A 257 7.78 -9.56 -1.41
N ARG A 258 9.00 -9.24 -1.86
CA ARG A 258 10.18 -10.06 -1.55
C ARG A 258 10.52 -9.98 -0.07
N GLY A 259 10.38 -8.81 0.52
CA GLY A 259 10.52 -8.63 1.98
C GLY A 259 9.56 -9.53 2.76
N LEU A 260 8.26 -9.51 2.40
CA LEU A 260 7.23 -10.36 3.01
C LEU A 260 7.53 -11.86 2.84
N ALA A 261 8.02 -12.28 1.67
CA ALA A 261 8.34 -13.67 1.38
C ALA A 261 9.55 -14.17 2.20
N LEU A 262 10.57 -13.33 2.40
CA LEU A 262 11.81 -13.72 3.12
C LEU A 262 11.68 -13.59 4.64
N GLY A 263 11.05 -12.52 5.13
CA GLY A 263 11.00 -12.20 6.55
C GLY A 263 9.69 -12.59 7.26
N GLY A 264 8.75 -13.18 6.51
CA GLY A 264 7.43 -13.54 6.99
C GLY A 264 6.45 -12.36 7.02
N THR A 265 5.23 -12.61 6.56
CA THR A 265 4.20 -11.57 6.38
C THR A 265 3.89 -10.81 7.66
N VAL A 266 3.75 -11.50 8.80
CA VAL A 266 3.41 -10.88 10.08
C VAL A 266 4.50 -9.92 10.56
N ARG A 267 5.77 -10.31 10.47
CA ARG A 267 6.90 -9.54 10.97
C ARG A 267 7.22 -8.34 10.07
N VAL A 268 7.32 -8.57 8.76
CA VAL A 268 7.66 -7.51 7.78
C VAL A 268 6.54 -6.49 7.63
N SER A 269 5.28 -6.90 7.70
CA SER A 269 4.16 -5.94 7.65
C SER A 269 4.17 -4.93 8.80
N GLN A 270 4.89 -5.20 9.92
CA GLN A 270 5.04 -4.25 11.01
C GLN A 270 5.80 -2.98 10.57
N VAL A 271 6.70 -3.11 9.60
CA VAL A 271 7.50 -1.98 9.10
C VAL A 271 6.62 -0.92 8.43
N GLN A 272 5.45 -1.32 7.91
CA GLN A 272 4.50 -0.39 7.28
C GLN A 272 3.94 0.67 8.25
N LEU A 273 4.03 0.44 9.56
CA LEU A 273 3.64 1.44 10.57
C LEU A 273 4.49 2.71 10.53
N VAL A 274 5.70 2.63 10.00
CA VAL A 274 6.60 3.79 9.86
C VAL A 274 6.22 4.64 8.64
N GLN A 275 5.46 4.10 7.69
CA GLN A 275 5.13 4.76 6.41
C GLN A 275 4.49 6.15 6.58
N PRO A 276 3.46 6.37 7.42
CA PRO A 276 2.84 7.69 7.57
C PRO A 276 3.84 8.74 8.05
N PHE A 277 4.72 8.37 9.00
CA PHE A 277 5.72 9.29 9.56
C PHE A 277 6.80 9.64 8.54
N LEU A 278 7.27 8.65 7.75
CA LEU A 278 8.18 8.93 6.65
C LEU A 278 7.51 9.81 5.60
N GLY A 279 6.22 9.59 5.31
CA GLY A 279 5.45 10.43 4.38
C GLY A 279 5.38 11.88 4.84
N MET A 280 5.06 12.12 6.12
CA MET A 280 5.08 13.45 6.74
C MET A 280 6.49 14.07 6.69
N LEU A 281 7.51 13.30 7.06
CA LEU A 281 8.90 13.76 7.07
C LEU A 281 9.37 14.17 5.68
N PHE A 282 9.02 13.41 4.65
CA PHE A 282 9.38 13.74 3.25
C PHE A 282 8.57 14.91 2.69
N ALA A 283 7.35 15.15 3.16
CA ALA A 283 6.54 16.28 2.73
C ALA A 283 7.17 17.63 3.12
N VAL A 284 7.86 17.70 4.25
CA VAL A 284 8.50 18.94 4.72
C VAL A 284 9.54 19.48 3.71
N PRO A 285 10.60 18.75 3.35
CA PRO A 285 11.61 19.28 2.42
C PRO A 285 11.15 19.32 0.96
N LEU A 286 10.22 18.45 0.54
CA LEU A 286 9.81 18.35 -0.86
C LEU A 286 8.73 19.36 -1.24
N LEU A 287 7.83 19.66 -0.31
CA LEU A 287 6.63 20.47 -0.56
C LEU A 287 6.60 21.74 0.29
N GLY A 288 7.56 21.94 1.21
CA GLY A 288 7.54 23.05 2.16
C GLY A 288 6.40 22.97 3.17
N GLU A 289 5.78 21.78 3.34
CA GLU A 289 4.70 21.59 4.30
C GLU A 289 5.22 21.66 5.73
N ARG A 290 4.39 22.15 6.66
CA ARG A 290 4.73 22.18 8.08
C ARG A 290 4.19 20.95 8.77
N LEU A 291 5.04 20.30 9.56
CA LEU A 291 4.62 19.22 10.46
C LEU A 291 4.11 19.87 11.76
N ASP A 292 2.81 19.84 11.95
CA ASP A 292 2.18 20.38 13.16
C ASP A 292 1.89 19.28 14.19
N ALA A 293 1.75 19.71 15.46
CA ALA A 293 1.53 18.81 16.59
C ALA A 293 0.22 18.01 16.48
N VAL A 294 -0.81 18.56 15.82
CA VAL A 294 -2.11 17.88 15.63
C VAL A 294 -1.92 16.70 14.68
N SER A 295 -1.31 16.91 13.50
CA SER A 295 -1.03 15.83 12.55
C SER A 295 -0.15 14.75 13.15
N LEU A 296 0.89 15.14 13.90
CA LEU A 296 1.77 14.17 14.57
C LEU A 296 1.00 13.39 15.67
N GLY A 297 0.20 14.09 16.47
CA GLY A 297 -0.60 13.46 17.53
C GLY A 297 -1.61 12.45 17.00
N PHE A 298 -2.37 12.81 15.96
CA PHE A 298 -3.32 11.89 15.34
C PHE A 298 -2.59 10.72 14.64
N GLY A 299 -1.47 10.97 13.97
CA GLY A 299 -0.64 9.90 13.39
C GLY A 299 -0.17 8.90 14.43
N LEU A 300 0.32 9.37 15.57
CA LEU A 300 0.72 8.52 16.70
C LEU A 300 -0.47 7.75 17.29
N ALA A 301 -1.63 8.40 17.46
CA ALA A 301 -2.84 7.77 17.98
C ALA A 301 -3.34 6.66 17.04
N VAL A 302 -3.40 6.90 15.72
CA VAL A 302 -3.76 5.89 14.73
C VAL A 302 -2.77 4.72 14.78
N MET A 303 -1.46 4.99 14.85
CA MET A 303 -0.45 3.93 14.97
C MET A 303 -0.63 3.11 16.25
N ALA A 304 -0.96 3.74 17.37
CA ALA A 304 -1.23 3.05 18.64
C ALA A 304 -2.42 2.09 18.51
N THR A 305 -3.50 2.50 17.81
CA THR A 305 -4.65 1.59 17.57
C THR A 305 -4.28 0.42 16.68
N VAL A 306 -3.45 0.63 15.64
CA VAL A 306 -2.96 -0.44 14.77
C VAL A 306 -2.10 -1.43 15.55
N LEU A 307 -1.18 -0.94 16.39
CA LEU A 307 -0.33 -1.77 17.25
C LEU A 307 -1.15 -2.58 18.26
N ALA A 308 -2.15 -1.94 18.90
CA ALA A 308 -3.06 -2.62 19.81
C ALA A 308 -3.88 -3.69 19.09
N GLY A 309 -4.48 -3.36 17.94
CA GLY A 309 -5.29 -4.30 17.14
C GLY A 309 -4.50 -5.53 16.69
N ARG A 310 -3.22 -5.37 16.34
CA ARG A 310 -2.35 -6.49 15.96
C ARG A 310 -2.03 -7.47 17.09
N ARG A 311 -2.10 -7.02 18.34
CA ARG A 311 -1.91 -7.88 19.53
C ARG A 311 -3.18 -8.66 19.90
N MET A 312 -4.32 -8.30 19.30
CA MET A 312 -5.59 -8.96 19.60
C MET A 312 -5.67 -10.34 18.96
N PRO A 313 -6.22 -11.35 19.67
CA PRO A 313 -6.32 -12.69 19.15
C PRO A 313 -7.23 -12.76 17.93
N VAL A 314 -6.75 -13.46 16.90
CA VAL A 314 -7.51 -13.80 15.71
C VAL A 314 -7.63 -15.32 15.67
N ARG A 315 -8.83 -15.85 15.89
CA ARG A 315 -9.07 -17.30 15.84
C ARG A 315 -9.22 -17.72 14.38
N GLY A 316 -8.36 -18.64 13.92
CA GLY A 316 -8.59 -19.36 12.66
C GLY A 316 -9.86 -20.20 12.78
N LYS A 317 -10.55 -20.42 11.66
CA LYS A 317 -11.61 -21.45 11.63
C LYS A 317 -10.93 -22.83 11.77
N PRO A 318 -11.42 -23.71 12.64
CA PRO A 318 -10.91 -25.08 12.72
C PRO A 318 -11.03 -25.81 11.39
#